data_2857a861dc223a2f8b2b8d1ea3be7fc4
#
_entry.id   2857a861dc223a2f8b2b8d1ea3be7fc4
#
_cell.length_a   1.000
_cell.length_b   1.000
_cell.length_c   1.000
_cell.angle_alpha   90.00
_cell.angle_beta   90.00
_cell.angle_gamma   90.00
#
_symmetry.space_group_name_H-M   'P 1'
#
loop_
_entity.id
_entity.type
_entity.pdbx_description
1 polymer ?
#
loop_
_entity_poly.entity_id
_entity_poly.type
_entity_poly.pdbx_seq_one_letter_code
_entity_poly.pdbx_strand_id
1 'polypeptide(L)'
;VQAHVTTQMEAVRNGAPCDLMFQSIAGSEKGNAAFGISAELIAEAKDLMARDGTSHGPNQLYFETGQGSELSSDAHNGWDQLTMESRCYGFARHYAPFLVNTVVGFIGPEYLYDSRQFIRAGLEDHFMGKLHGLPMGCDCCYTNHMRADQNDNENLAVLLASAGCNYFMGVPHADDVMLNYQSTGYHDVAAVRETLGLAPIAPFARWLERWGFWQDGRLGPNAGDASVLL
;
A
#
# COMPACT_ATOMS: atom_id res chain seq x y z
N VAL A 1 -8.60 -2.63 9.45
CA VAL A 1 -7.46 -2.81 10.36
C VAL A 1 -6.45 -3.74 9.71
N GLN A 2 -5.22 -3.28 9.55
CA GLN A 2 -4.13 -4.13 9.06
C GLN A 2 -3.62 -4.99 10.22
N ALA A 3 -3.61 -6.29 10.03
CA ALA A 3 -3.10 -7.28 10.97
C ALA A 3 -2.61 -8.50 10.19
N HIS A 4 -1.92 -9.41 10.86
CA HIS A 4 -1.57 -10.69 10.25
C HIS A 4 -2.84 -11.40 9.74
N VAL A 5 -2.75 -12.05 8.58
CA VAL A 5 -3.91 -12.67 7.91
C VAL A 5 -4.68 -13.64 8.82
N THR A 6 -3.99 -14.41 9.66
CA THR A 6 -4.65 -15.36 10.59
C THR A 6 -5.55 -14.65 11.58
N THR A 7 -5.14 -13.49 12.11
CA THR A 7 -5.95 -12.67 13.01
C THR A 7 -7.19 -12.14 12.32
N GLN A 8 -7.05 -11.67 11.08
CA GLN A 8 -8.16 -11.21 10.28
C GLN A 8 -9.13 -12.35 9.94
N MET A 9 -8.60 -13.51 9.54
CA MET A 9 -9.42 -14.71 9.31
C MET A 9 -10.24 -15.12 10.52
N GLU A 10 -9.63 -15.08 11.71
CA GLU A 10 -10.33 -15.36 12.96
C GLU A 10 -11.44 -14.34 13.23
N ALA A 11 -11.18 -13.05 13.01
CA ALA A 11 -12.19 -12.01 13.14
C ALA A 11 -13.38 -12.24 12.18
N VAL A 12 -13.11 -12.57 10.91
CA VAL A 12 -14.17 -12.87 9.92
C VAL A 12 -14.98 -14.10 10.33
N ARG A 13 -14.33 -15.16 10.80
CA ARG A 13 -15.02 -16.36 11.31
C ARG A 13 -15.92 -16.06 12.52
N ASN A 14 -15.59 -15.03 13.28
CA ASN A 14 -16.39 -14.54 14.41
C ASN A 14 -17.39 -13.45 14.00
N GLY A 15 -17.62 -13.24 12.70
CA GLY A 15 -18.64 -12.34 12.17
C GLY A 15 -18.22 -10.88 12.04
N ALA A 16 -16.93 -10.56 12.16
CA ALA A 16 -16.46 -9.21 11.87
C ALA A 16 -16.54 -8.89 10.36
N PRO A 17 -17.06 -7.70 9.97
CA PRO A 17 -17.10 -7.31 8.58
C PRO A 17 -15.68 -7.11 8.03
N CYS A 18 -15.42 -7.63 6.82
CA CYS A 18 -14.15 -7.48 6.14
C CYS A 18 -14.39 -7.37 4.63
N ASP A 19 -14.05 -6.25 4.04
CA ASP A 19 -14.16 -6.00 2.60
C ASP A 19 -12.90 -6.43 1.84
N LEU A 20 -11.73 -6.16 2.43
CA LEU A 20 -10.42 -6.50 1.89
C LEU A 20 -9.57 -7.11 3.01
N MET A 21 -9.05 -8.31 2.79
CA MET A 21 -8.14 -8.95 3.73
C MET A 21 -6.70 -8.65 3.36
N PHE A 22 -5.96 -8.15 4.30
CA PHE A 22 -4.58 -7.69 4.17
C PHE A 22 -3.56 -8.77 4.49
N GLN A 23 -2.43 -8.77 3.77
CA GLN A 23 -1.21 -9.43 4.20
C GLN A 23 0.02 -8.83 3.51
N SER A 24 1.08 -8.62 4.29
CA SER A 24 2.43 -8.39 3.73
C SER A 24 3.00 -9.70 3.20
N ILE A 25 3.66 -9.65 2.05
CA ILE A 25 4.23 -10.81 1.37
C ILE A 25 5.69 -10.57 1.00
N ALA A 26 6.46 -11.64 0.96
CA ALA A 26 7.87 -11.64 0.57
C ALA A 26 8.08 -12.41 -0.74
N GLY A 27 9.16 -12.09 -1.46
CA GLY A 27 9.56 -12.76 -2.71
C GLY A 27 10.27 -14.10 -2.52
N SER A 28 10.46 -14.53 -1.28
CA SER A 28 11.02 -15.84 -0.96
C SER A 28 10.13 -16.63 -0.02
N GLU A 29 10.17 -17.96 -0.17
CA GLU A 29 9.48 -18.86 0.76
C GLU A 29 10.02 -18.69 2.19
N LYS A 30 11.33 -18.53 2.34
CA LYS A 30 11.97 -18.30 3.65
C LYS A 30 11.45 -17.00 4.30
N GLY A 31 11.32 -15.91 3.52
CA GLY A 31 10.78 -14.64 4.01
C GLY A 31 9.32 -14.79 4.45
N ASN A 32 8.49 -15.38 3.60
CA ASN A 32 7.08 -15.64 3.95
C ASN A 32 6.97 -16.54 5.18
N ALA A 33 7.72 -17.62 5.26
CA ALA A 33 7.70 -18.54 6.41
C ALA A 33 8.15 -17.87 7.71
N ALA A 34 9.10 -16.93 7.68
CA ALA A 34 9.54 -16.16 8.84
C ALA A 34 8.40 -15.32 9.45
N PHE A 35 7.43 -14.90 8.63
CA PHE A 35 6.21 -14.20 9.06
C PHE A 35 5.00 -15.13 9.20
N GLY A 36 5.19 -16.43 9.14
CA GLY A 36 4.10 -17.41 9.26
C GLY A 36 3.16 -17.43 8.05
N ILE A 37 3.63 -17.02 6.87
CA ILE A 37 2.86 -16.96 5.63
C ILE A 37 3.21 -18.15 4.75
N SER A 38 2.19 -18.80 4.18
CA SER A 38 2.34 -19.81 3.13
C SER A 38 1.33 -19.58 2.01
N ALA A 39 1.55 -20.21 0.86
CA ALA A 39 0.61 -20.16 -0.26
C ALA A 39 -0.76 -20.75 0.12
N GLU A 40 -0.77 -21.85 0.88
CA GLU A 40 -1.98 -22.48 1.36
C GLU A 40 -2.78 -21.57 2.29
N LEU A 41 -2.11 -20.86 3.19
CA LEU A 41 -2.76 -19.92 4.09
C LEU A 41 -3.41 -18.76 3.31
N ILE A 42 -2.74 -18.21 2.31
CA ILE A 42 -3.33 -17.15 1.47
C ILE A 42 -4.49 -17.69 0.62
N ALA A 43 -4.41 -18.95 0.12
CA ALA A 43 -5.51 -19.59 -0.57
C ALA A 43 -6.72 -19.76 0.36
N GLU A 44 -6.50 -20.23 1.60
CA GLU A 44 -7.56 -20.34 2.62
C GLU A 44 -8.19 -18.98 2.94
N ALA A 45 -7.38 -17.93 3.06
CA ALA A 45 -7.87 -16.56 3.28
C ALA A 45 -8.75 -16.08 2.12
N LYS A 46 -8.35 -16.35 0.89
CA LYS A 46 -9.14 -16.04 -0.32
C LYS A 46 -10.48 -16.76 -0.32
N ASP A 47 -10.48 -18.05 -0.02
CA ASP A 47 -11.70 -18.86 0.05
C ASP A 47 -12.63 -18.41 1.18
N LEU A 48 -12.07 -18.03 2.32
CA LEU A 48 -12.83 -17.47 3.44
C LEU A 48 -13.48 -16.15 3.03
N MET A 49 -12.74 -15.26 2.40
CA MET A 49 -13.27 -13.96 1.94
C MET A 49 -14.36 -14.12 0.87
N ALA A 50 -14.21 -15.07 -0.03
CA ALA A 50 -15.23 -15.36 -1.04
C ALA A 50 -16.56 -15.87 -0.43
N ARG A 51 -16.50 -16.54 0.72
CA ARG A 51 -17.66 -17.09 1.42
C ARG A 51 -18.27 -16.13 2.42
N ASP A 52 -17.43 -15.50 3.25
CA ASP A 52 -17.85 -14.80 4.47
C ASP A 52 -17.47 -13.29 4.45
N GLY A 53 -16.75 -12.82 3.44
CA GLY A 53 -16.40 -11.40 3.26
C GLY A 53 -17.61 -10.54 2.97
N THR A 54 -17.54 -9.26 3.32
CA THR A 54 -18.63 -8.29 3.11
C THR A 54 -18.63 -7.67 1.72
N SER A 55 -17.50 -7.65 1.03
CA SER A 55 -17.44 -7.22 -0.38
C SER A 55 -17.91 -8.33 -1.33
N HIS A 56 -18.44 -7.93 -2.48
CA HIS A 56 -18.99 -8.87 -3.47
C HIS A 56 -18.14 -8.98 -4.74
N GLY A 57 -16.94 -8.42 -4.74
CA GLY A 57 -16.01 -8.49 -5.86
C GLY A 57 -15.16 -9.78 -5.83
N PRO A 58 -14.56 -10.16 -6.94
CA PRO A 58 -13.67 -11.32 -7.01
C PRO A 58 -12.28 -11.05 -6.40
N ASN A 59 -11.95 -9.79 -6.14
CA ASN A 59 -10.64 -9.30 -5.72
C ASN A 59 -10.76 -8.77 -4.28
N GLN A 60 -10.61 -9.66 -3.30
CA GLN A 60 -10.85 -9.35 -1.89
C GLN A 60 -9.57 -9.40 -1.04
N LEU A 61 -8.41 -9.55 -1.68
CA LEU A 61 -7.11 -9.51 -1.01
C LEU A 61 -6.39 -8.21 -1.30
N TYR A 62 -5.66 -7.74 -0.32
CA TYR A 62 -4.78 -6.59 -0.37
C TYR A 62 -3.40 -7.01 0.10
N PHE A 63 -2.38 -6.80 -0.73
CA PHE A 63 -1.01 -7.15 -0.38
C PHE A 63 -0.14 -5.93 -0.23
N GLU A 64 0.80 -6.02 0.70
CA GLU A 64 1.91 -5.09 0.83
C GLU A 64 3.25 -5.81 0.65
N THR A 65 4.17 -5.13 0.00
CA THR A 65 5.56 -5.53 -0.19
C THR A 65 6.38 -4.29 -0.51
N GLY A 66 7.67 -4.41 -0.77
CA GLY A 66 8.53 -3.27 -1.12
C GLY A 66 10.00 -3.66 -1.06
N GLN A 67 10.82 -3.10 -1.92
CA GLN A 67 12.24 -3.44 -2.02
C GLN A 67 12.98 -3.26 -0.68
N GLY A 68 12.63 -2.24 0.11
CA GLY A 68 13.21 -2.03 1.42
C GLY A 68 12.85 -3.12 2.43
N SER A 69 11.62 -3.62 2.41
CA SER A 69 11.12 -4.57 3.41
C SER A 69 11.59 -6.01 3.19
N GLU A 70 11.82 -6.42 1.96
CA GLU A 70 12.17 -7.81 1.63
C GLU A 70 13.48 -8.25 2.27
N LEU A 71 14.49 -7.41 2.22
CA LEU A 71 15.82 -7.74 2.72
C LEU A 71 15.94 -7.66 4.24
N SER A 72 15.03 -6.97 4.91
CA SER A 72 15.04 -6.84 6.37
C SER A 72 14.87 -8.17 7.09
N SER A 73 14.26 -9.15 6.44
CA SER A 73 14.08 -10.50 6.96
C SER A 73 15.29 -11.42 6.74
N ASP A 74 16.37 -10.92 6.16
CA ASP A 74 17.54 -11.72 5.75
C ASP A 74 17.18 -12.96 4.91
N ALA A 75 16.17 -12.83 4.08
CA ALA A 75 15.59 -13.93 3.32
C ALA A 75 15.80 -13.82 1.80
N HIS A 76 16.67 -12.92 1.38
CA HIS A 76 16.96 -12.67 -0.04
C HIS A 76 17.77 -13.81 -0.72
N ASN A 77 18.44 -14.65 0.02
CA ASN A 77 19.20 -15.82 -0.49
C ASN A 77 20.23 -15.45 -1.59
N GLY A 78 20.84 -14.26 -1.51
CA GLY A 78 21.79 -13.76 -2.50
C GLY A 78 21.17 -13.15 -3.76
N TRP A 79 19.86 -12.98 -3.82
CA TRP A 79 19.17 -12.28 -4.89
C TRP A 79 19.17 -10.77 -4.64
N ASP A 80 19.11 -9.98 -5.71
CA ASP A 80 18.95 -8.53 -5.60
C ASP A 80 17.50 -8.15 -5.26
N GLN A 81 17.32 -6.93 -4.72
CA GLN A 81 16.04 -6.41 -4.27
C GLN A 81 14.99 -6.38 -5.38
N LEU A 82 15.38 -5.98 -6.59
CA LEU A 82 14.48 -5.90 -7.73
C LEU A 82 13.95 -7.28 -8.12
N THR A 83 14.80 -8.29 -8.15
CA THR A 83 14.41 -9.67 -8.45
C THR A 83 13.47 -10.21 -7.37
N MET A 84 13.75 -9.95 -6.10
CA MET A 84 12.91 -10.38 -4.99
C MET A 84 11.53 -9.74 -5.06
N GLU A 85 11.45 -8.45 -5.33
CA GLU A 85 10.20 -7.74 -5.46
C GLU A 85 9.38 -8.22 -6.67
N SER A 86 10.02 -8.49 -7.80
CA SER A 86 9.36 -9.11 -8.95
C SER A 86 8.74 -10.48 -8.61
N ARG A 87 9.39 -11.26 -7.74
CA ARG A 87 8.85 -12.54 -7.24
C ARG A 87 7.62 -12.32 -6.35
N CYS A 88 7.62 -11.28 -5.49
CA CYS A 88 6.42 -10.88 -4.74
C CYS A 88 5.24 -10.63 -5.67
N TYR A 89 5.45 -9.90 -6.75
CA TYR A 89 4.40 -9.59 -7.72
C TYR A 89 3.91 -10.83 -8.48
N GLY A 90 4.81 -11.76 -8.80
CA GLY A 90 4.44 -13.06 -9.35
C GLY A 90 3.53 -13.85 -8.41
N PHE A 91 3.86 -13.87 -7.11
CA PHE A 91 3.04 -14.49 -6.08
C PHE A 91 1.68 -13.78 -5.94
N ALA A 92 1.69 -12.45 -5.80
CA ALA A 92 0.46 -11.66 -5.68
C ALA A 92 -0.50 -11.87 -6.85
N ARG A 93 0.03 -11.86 -8.08
CA ARG A 93 -0.77 -12.07 -9.31
C ARG A 93 -1.56 -13.37 -9.30
N HIS A 94 -1.02 -14.44 -8.72
CA HIS A 94 -1.71 -15.74 -8.62
C HIS A 94 -3.04 -15.64 -7.87
N TYR A 95 -3.14 -14.72 -6.90
CA TYR A 95 -4.35 -14.53 -6.10
C TYR A 95 -5.29 -13.46 -6.64
N ALA A 96 -4.92 -12.72 -7.69
CA ALA A 96 -5.70 -11.64 -8.27
C ALA A 96 -6.17 -10.63 -7.21
N PRO A 97 -5.27 -9.92 -6.51
CA PRO A 97 -5.64 -9.02 -5.43
C PRO A 97 -6.40 -7.80 -5.95
N PHE A 98 -7.11 -7.12 -5.06
CA PHE A 98 -7.69 -5.82 -5.33
C PHE A 98 -6.60 -4.76 -5.54
N LEU A 99 -5.54 -4.84 -4.75
CA LEU A 99 -4.43 -3.89 -4.75
C LEU A 99 -3.16 -4.56 -4.23
N VAL A 100 -2.02 -4.17 -4.80
CA VAL A 100 -0.70 -4.37 -4.21
C VAL A 100 -0.11 -3.00 -3.92
N ASN A 101 0.26 -2.76 -2.68
CA ASN A 101 0.91 -1.54 -2.24
C ASN A 101 2.40 -1.78 -2.02
N THR A 102 3.25 -0.99 -2.68
CA THR A 102 4.66 -0.99 -2.35
C THR A 102 4.93 -0.03 -1.18
N VAL A 103 5.54 -0.54 -0.14
CA VAL A 103 6.01 0.20 1.03
C VAL A 103 7.51 0.37 0.89
N VAL A 104 7.94 1.47 0.29
CA VAL A 104 9.26 1.57 -0.34
C VAL A 104 10.41 1.49 0.65
N GLY A 105 10.38 2.28 1.72
CA GLY A 105 11.46 2.40 2.69
C GLY A 105 11.17 1.79 4.05
N PHE A 106 10.13 0.97 4.16
CA PHE A 106 9.69 0.36 5.40
C PHE A 106 10.58 -0.83 5.81
N ILE A 107 10.99 -0.88 7.07
CA ILE A 107 11.74 -1.98 7.71
C ILE A 107 13.16 -2.23 7.17
N GLY A 108 13.54 -1.70 6.02
CA GLY A 108 14.84 -2.00 5.42
C GLY A 108 15.69 -0.77 5.11
N PRO A 109 15.83 0.22 6.01
CA PRO A 109 16.55 1.46 5.70
C PRO A 109 18.03 1.24 5.41
N GLU A 110 18.62 0.18 5.91
CA GLU A 110 19.99 -0.22 5.65
C GLU A 110 20.24 -0.68 4.22
N TYR A 111 19.21 -1.08 3.50
CA TYR A 111 19.27 -1.54 2.10
C TYR A 111 18.93 -0.45 1.10
N LEU A 112 18.10 0.53 1.52
CA LEU A 112 17.82 1.76 0.79
C LEU A 112 18.47 2.91 1.56
N TYR A 113 19.63 3.33 1.10
CA TYR A 113 20.52 4.16 1.89
C TYR A 113 20.23 5.67 1.75
N ASP A 114 19.78 6.09 0.57
CA ASP A 114 19.56 7.49 0.24
C ASP A 114 18.33 7.70 -0.64
N SER A 115 17.99 8.97 -0.85
CA SER A 115 16.86 9.40 -1.68
C SER A 115 16.89 8.85 -3.10
N ARG A 116 18.06 8.67 -3.69
CA ARG A 116 18.20 8.16 -5.07
C ARG A 116 17.78 6.69 -5.14
N GLN A 117 18.21 5.89 -4.17
CA GLN A 117 17.81 4.49 -4.06
C GLN A 117 16.32 4.36 -3.74
N PHE A 118 15.81 5.18 -2.83
CA PHE A 118 14.41 5.22 -2.45
C PHE A 118 13.50 5.56 -3.63
N ILE A 119 13.78 6.65 -4.35
CA ILE A 119 12.99 7.07 -5.52
C ILE A 119 13.05 6.00 -6.62
N ARG A 120 14.24 5.45 -6.87
CA ARG A 120 14.42 4.39 -7.84
C ARG A 120 13.61 3.14 -7.47
N ALA A 121 13.68 2.69 -6.22
CA ALA A 121 12.95 1.52 -5.75
C ALA A 121 11.44 1.68 -5.92
N GLY A 122 10.86 2.83 -5.53
CA GLY A 122 9.43 3.07 -5.69
C GLY A 122 8.98 3.06 -7.16
N LEU A 123 9.79 3.63 -8.06
CA LEU A 123 9.49 3.59 -9.51
C LEU A 123 9.64 2.18 -10.09
N GLU A 124 10.70 1.45 -9.73
CA GLU A 124 10.90 0.06 -10.17
C GLU A 124 9.76 -0.84 -9.72
N ASP A 125 9.35 -0.74 -8.46
CA ASP A 125 8.24 -1.51 -7.89
C ASP A 125 6.93 -1.23 -8.63
N HIS A 126 6.63 0.05 -8.86
CA HIS A 126 5.43 0.43 -9.60
C HIS A 126 5.44 -0.16 -11.02
N PHE A 127 6.52 0.03 -11.78
CA PHE A 127 6.60 -0.46 -13.16
C PHE A 127 6.58 -1.98 -13.22
N MET A 128 7.28 -2.68 -12.34
CA MET A 128 7.24 -4.16 -12.29
C MET A 128 5.84 -4.67 -12.00
N GLY A 129 5.17 -4.09 -11.00
CA GLY A 129 3.79 -4.47 -10.69
C GLY A 129 2.85 -4.26 -11.86
N LYS A 130 2.99 -3.13 -12.58
CA LYS A 130 2.22 -2.86 -13.80
C LYS A 130 2.52 -3.85 -14.93
N LEU A 131 3.77 -4.24 -15.11
CA LEU A 131 4.15 -5.27 -16.10
C LEU A 131 3.57 -6.65 -15.74
N HIS A 132 3.39 -6.94 -14.45
CA HIS A 132 2.67 -8.12 -13.99
C HIS A 132 1.14 -8.00 -14.13
N GLY A 133 0.62 -6.84 -14.51
CA GLY A 133 -0.83 -6.60 -14.64
C GLY A 133 -1.53 -6.38 -13.30
N LEU A 134 -0.79 -5.96 -12.27
CA LEU A 134 -1.34 -5.69 -10.95
C LEU A 134 -1.85 -4.25 -10.81
N PRO A 135 -2.94 -4.04 -10.06
CA PRO A 135 -3.30 -2.71 -9.57
C PRO A 135 -2.32 -2.29 -8.48
N MET A 136 -1.51 -1.26 -8.77
CA MET A 136 -0.42 -0.82 -7.89
C MET A 136 -0.78 0.44 -7.12
N GLY A 137 -0.47 0.42 -5.83
CA GLY A 137 -0.40 1.57 -4.96
C GLY A 137 0.99 1.76 -4.38
N CYS A 138 1.20 2.85 -3.65
CA CYS A 138 2.47 3.14 -3.00
C CYS A 138 2.27 3.82 -1.65
N ASP A 139 3.07 3.40 -0.67
CA ASP A 139 3.44 4.20 0.48
C ASP A 139 4.83 4.79 0.18
N CYS A 140 4.87 6.08 -0.15
CA CYS A 140 6.13 6.79 -0.29
C CYS A 140 6.66 7.06 1.11
N CYS A 141 7.43 6.14 1.65
CA CYS A 141 7.91 6.19 3.03
C CYS A 141 9.41 5.91 3.13
N TYR A 142 10.02 6.49 4.13
CA TYR A 142 11.41 6.22 4.50
C TYR A 142 11.58 6.25 6.02
N THR A 143 12.52 5.46 6.54
CA THR A 143 12.85 5.49 7.96
C THR A 143 13.88 6.59 8.26
N ASN A 144 13.83 7.18 9.47
CA ASN A 144 14.59 8.39 9.83
C ASN A 144 16.11 8.24 9.84
N HIS A 145 16.66 7.06 9.67
CA HIS A 145 18.10 6.84 9.51
C HIS A 145 18.55 6.71 8.06
N MET A 146 17.64 6.76 7.10
CA MET A 146 17.97 6.90 5.68
C MET A 146 18.39 8.34 5.37
N ARG A 147 19.29 8.54 4.42
CA ARG A 147 19.65 9.88 3.91
C ARG A 147 18.60 10.37 2.91
N ALA A 148 17.43 10.66 3.42
CA ALA A 148 16.30 11.20 2.70
C ALA A 148 15.57 12.24 3.56
N ASP A 149 14.74 13.05 2.94
CA ASP A 149 13.87 14.00 3.61
C ASP A 149 12.46 13.99 3.01
N GLN A 150 11.55 14.81 3.56
CA GLN A 150 10.16 14.86 3.11
C GLN A 150 10.02 15.32 1.65
N ASN A 151 10.93 16.16 1.13
CA ASN A 151 10.90 16.55 -0.28
C ASN A 151 11.14 15.34 -1.20
N ASP A 152 11.93 14.36 -0.75
CA ASP A 152 12.14 13.11 -1.52
C ASP A 152 10.87 12.28 -1.60
N ASN A 153 10.09 12.21 -0.52
CA ASN A 153 8.76 11.60 -0.51
C ASN A 153 7.80 12.28 -1.49
N GLU A 154 7.73 13.60 -1.43
CA GLU A 154 6.89 14.40 -2.31
C GLU A 154 7.29 14.22 -3.78
N ASN A 155 8.59 14.24 -4.06
CA ASN A 155 9.12 13.98 -5.41
C ASN A 155 8.72 12.59 -5.91
N LEU A 156 8.85 11.55 -5.09
CA LEU A 156 8.44 10.21 -5.46
C LEU A 156 6.94 10.14 -5.72
N ALA A 157 6.12 10.75 -4.88
CA ALA A 157 4.66 10.78 -5.06
C ALA A 157 4.25 11.43 -6.38
N VAL A 158 4.86 12.56 -6.75
CA VAL A 158 4.63 13.25 -8.04
C VAL A 158 5.06 12.37 -9.22
N LEU A 159 6.24 11.74 -9.15
CA LEU A 159 6.75 10.86 -10.21
C LEU A 159 5.85 9.64 -10.40
N LEU A 160 5.44 9.00 -9.32
CA LEU A 160 4.54 7.84 -9.36
C LEU A 160 3.15 8.18 -9.89
N ALA A 161 2.56 9.29 -9.43
CA ALA A 161 1.27 9.74 -9.94
C ALA A 161 1.33 10.07 -11.44
N SER A 162 2.44 10.70 -11.88
CA SER A 162 2.70 10.97 -13.30
C SER A 162 2.88 9.67 -14.12
N ALA A 163 3.38 8.62 -13.50
CA ALA A 163 3.52 7.28 -14.09
C ALA A 163 2.24 6.43 -14.02
N GLY A 164 1.14 6.99 -13.48
CA GLY A 164 -0.16 6.33 -13.42
C GLY A 164 -0.42 5.52 -12.13
N CYS A 165 0.34 5.75 -11.07
CA CYS A 165 -0.02 5.30 -9.73
C CYS A 165 -1.26 6.10 -9.28
N ASN A 166 -2.29 5.39 -8.82
CA ASN A 166 -3.58 6.00 -8.50
C ASN A 166 -4.05 5.73 -7.07
N TYR A 167 -3.19 5.17 -6.26
CA TYR A 167 -3.44 4.92 -4.85
C TYR A 167 -2.17 5.22 -4.04
N PHE A 168 -2.32 6.05 -3.02
CA PHE A 168 -1.26 6.33 -2.05
C PHE A 168 -1.79 6.07 -0.65
N MET A 169 -1.00 5.39 0.15
CA MET A 169 -1.22 5.39 1.59
C MET A 169 -0.78 6.73 2.15
N GLY A 170 -1.58 7.29 3.02
CA GLY A 170 -1.32 8.59 3.61
C GLY A 170 -1.60 8.62 5.09
N VAL A 171 -0.87 9.48 5.79
CA VAL A 171 -1.04 9.75 7.22
C VAL A 171 -1.21 11.23 7.48
N PRO A 172 -1.80 11.64 8.61
CA PRO A 172 -1.81 13.04 8.99
C PRO A 172 -0.38 13.58 9.16
N HIS A 173 -0.07 14.72 8.54
CA HIS A 173 1.21 15.41 8.67
C HIS A 173 2.46 14.63 8.26
N ALA A 174 2.30 13.54 7.52
CA ALA A 174 3.39 12.68 7.03
C ALA A 174 4.20 11.92 8.10
N ASP A 175 3.95 12.15 9.38
CA ASP A 175 4.60 11.42 10.48
C ASP A 175 3.87 10.13 10.79
N ASP A 176 4.54 9.00 10.59
CA ASP A 176 4.03 7.71 11.03
C ASP A 176 4.74 7.25 12.30
N VAL A 177 3.97 7.12 13.37
CA VAL A 177 4.49 6.78 14.70
C VAL A 177 4.73 5.29 14.92
N MET A 178 4.30 4.45 13.99
CA MET A 178 4.37 3.00 14.16
C MET A 178 5.81 2.50 14.24
N LEU A 179 6.67 2.93 13.33
CA LEU A 179 8.10 2.55 13.30
C LEU A 179 9.02 3.76 13.17
N ASN A 180 8.57 4.92 13.58
CA ASN A 180 9.35 6.15 13.51
C ASN A 180 9.88 6.43 12.10
N TYR A 181 9.00 6.40 11.12
CA TYR A 181 9.30 6.70 9.74
C TYR A 181 8.41 7.81 9.17
N GLN A 182 8.81 8.37 8.06
CA GLN A 182 8.07 9.38 7.32
C GLN A 182 7.30 8.71 6.18
N SER A 183 6.10 9.19 5.92
CA SER A 183 5.20 8.67 4.91
C SER A 183 4.59 9.82 4.10
N THR A 184 3.70 9.51 3.17
CA THR A 184 2.95 10.52 2.40
C THR A 184 1.92 11.18 3.31
N GLY A 185 1.92 12.50 3.39
CA GLY A 185 0.89 13.27 4.10
C GLY A 185 -0.40 13.40 3.28
N TYR A 186 -1.53 13.61 3.94
CA TYR A 186 -2.79 13.90 3.23
C TYR A 186 -2.71 15.19 2.40
N HIS A 187 -1.95 16.18 2.87
CA HIS A 187 -1.71 17.42 2.13
C HIS A 187 -0.87 17.19 0.88
N ASP A 188 0.07 16.25 0.90
CA ASP A 188 0.90 15.88 -0.27
C ASP A 188 0.03 15.27 -1.36
N VAL A 189 -0.89 14.38 -1.00
CA VAL A 189 -1.86 13.79 -1.93
C VAL A 189 -2.75 14.86 -2.56
N ALA A 190 -3.19 15.84 -1.76
CA ALA A 190 -3.98 16.97 -2.27
C ALA A 190 -3.17 17.82 -3.25
N ALA A 191 -1.92 18.15 -2.91
CA ALA A 191 -1.01 18.90 -3.76
C ALA A 191 -0.70 18.17 -5.09
N VAL A 192 -0.46 16.87 -5.04
CA VAL A 192 -0.26 16.02 -6.24
C VAL A 192 -1.49 16.05 -7.14
N ARG A 193 -2.70 15.92 -6.58
CA ARG A 193 -3.95 16.01 -7.35
C ARG A 193 -4.09 17.37 -8.04
N GLU A 194 -3.85 18.45 -7.33
CA GLU A 194 -3.95 19.80 -7.88
C GLU A 194 -2.91 20.03 -8.97
N THR A 195 -1.66 19.66 -8.73
CA THR A 195 -0.54 19.82 -9.66
C THR A 195 -0.74 19.06 -10.97
N LEU A 196 -1.28 17.85 -10.90
CA LEU A 196 -1.45 16.98 -12.07
C LEU A 196 -2.88 17.01 -12.64
N GLY A 197 -3.78 17.81 -12.06
CA GLY A 197 -5.17 17.89 -12.51
C GLY A 197 -5.95 16.59 -12.30
N LEU A 198 -5.63 15.83 -11.24
CA LEU A 198 -6.25 14.56 -10.94
C LEU A 198 -7.45 14.73 -10.00
N ALA A 199 -8.46 13.91 -10.20
CA ALA A 199 -9.65 13.87 -9.35
C ALA A 199 -9.76 12.51 -8.62
N PRO A 200 -10.49 12.45 -7.49
CA PRO A 200 -10.87 11.18 -6.89
C PRO A 200 -11.66 10.32 -7.88
N ILE A 201 -11.64 9.00 -7.69
CA ILE A 201 -12.50 8.11 -8.47
C ILE A 201 -13.97 8.51 -8.29
N ALA A 202 -14.77 8.38 -9.35
CA ALA A 202 -16.15 8.89 -9.36
C ALA A 202 -17.05 8.38 -8.21
N PRO A 203 -16.99 7.10 -7.78
CA PRO A 203 -17.76 6.66 -6.61
C PRO A 203 -17.38 7.39 -5.32
N PHE A 204 -16.08 7.64 -5.11
CA PHE A 204 -15.61 8.35 -3.92
C PHE A 204 -15.93 9.85 -3.98
N ALA A 205 -15.81 10.48 -5.16
CA ALA A 205 -16.24 11.86 -5.36
C ALA A 205 -17.73 12.04 -4.98
N ARG A 206 -18.61 11.17 -5.47
CA ARG A 206 -20.04 11.20 -5.10
C ARG A 206 -20.29 10.99 -3.61
N TRP A 207 -19.49 10.16 -2.96
CA TRP A 207 -19.57 9.97 -1.51
C TRP A 207 -19.16 11.25 -0.77
N LEU A 208 -18.06 11.88 -1.16
CA LEU A 208 -17.62 13.15 -0.58
C LEU A 208 -18.65 14.27 -0.75
N GLU A 209 -19.26 14.37 -1.94
CA GLU A 209 -20.32 15.34 -2.22
C GLU A 209 -21.58 15.09 -1.38
N ARG A 210 -22.00 13.83 -1.27
CA ARG A 210 -23.15 13.43 -0.46
C ARG A 210 -23.03 13.88 1.01
N TRP A 211 -21.85 13.84 1.55
CA TRP A 211 -21.57 14.20 2.93
C TRP A 211 -21.15 15.67 3.10
N GLY A 212 -21.08 16.43 2.02
CA GLY A 212 -20.69 17.83 2.04
C GLY A 212 -19.21 18.06 2.36
N PHE A 213 -18.36 17.04 2.18
CA PHE A 213 -16.90 17.19 2.30
C PHE A 213 -16.27 17.83 1.06
N TRP A 214 -16.95 17.70 -0.07
CA TRP A 214 -16.51 18.19 -1.36
C TRP A 214 -17.68 18.82 -2.10
N GLN A 215 -17.49 19.96 -2.76
CA GLN A 215 -18.50 20.63 -3.55
C GLN A 215 -17.85 21.43 -4.69
N ASP A 216 -18.31 21.21 -5.91
CA ASP A 216 -17.84 21.95 -7.11
C ASP A 216 -16.30 21.98 -7.27
N GLY A 217 -15.64 20.85 -7.01
CA GLY A 217 -14.20 20.72 -7.14
C GLY A 217 -13.39 21.32 -5.97
N ARG A 218 -14.03 21.67 -4.85
CA ARG A 218 -13.40 22.30 -3.67
C ARG A 218 -13.83 21.63 -2.37
N LEU A 219 -13.14 21.96 -1.29
CA LEU A 219 -13.56 21.55 0.05
C LEU A 219 -14.97 22.10 0.34
N GLY A 220 -15.84 21.21 0.77
CA GLY A 220 -17.22 21.53 1.13
C GLY A 220 -17.38 22.05 2.56
N PRO A 221 -18.59 22.43 2.97
CA PRO A 221 -18.83 23.02 4.28
C PRO A 221 -18.55 22.09 5.46
N ASN A 222 -18.59 20.78 5.23
CA ASN A 222 -18.34 19.76 6.27
C ASN A 222 -16.91 19.22 6.24
N ALA A 223 -16.02 19.80 5.43
CA ALA A 223 -14.62 19.35 5.36
C ALA A 223 -13.93 19.49 6.73
N GLY A 224 -13.40 18.39 7.23
CA GLY A 224 -12.76 18.30 8.55
C GLY A 224 -13.72 18.00 9.72
N ASP A 225 -15.02 17.96 9.48
CA ASP A 225 -16.02 17.60 10.51
C ASP A 225 -16.45 16.14 10.37
N ALA A 226 -15.84 15.26 11.17
CA ALA A 226 -16.19 13.84 11.18
C ALA A 226 -17.53 13.57 11.89
N SER A 227 -18.10 14.52 12.61
CA SER A 227 -19.35 14.33 13.35
C SER A 227 -20.55 14.09 12.45
N VAL A 228 -20.49 14.55 11.20
CA VAL A 228 -21.54 14.32 10.19
C VAL A 228 -21.67 12.85 9.77
N LEU A 229 -20.71 12.01 10.13
CA LEU A 229 -20.71 10.56 9.85
C LEU A 229 -21.25 9.72 11.02
N LEU A 230 -21.46 10.34 12.18
CA LEU A 230 -21.98 9.70 13.39
C LEU A 230 -23.49 9.82 13.47
#